data_39c2bb3a094bb898a82f922631cf9e7c
#
_entry.id   39c2bb3a094bb898a82f922631cf9e7c
#
_cell.length_a   1.000
_cell.length_b   1.000
_cell.length_c   1.000
_cell.angle_alpha   90.00
_cell.angle_beta   90.00
_cell.angle_gamma   90.00
#
_symmetry.space_group_name_H-M   'P 1'
#
loop_
_entity.id
_entity.type
_entity.pdbx_description
1 polymer ?
#
loop_
_entity_poly.entity_id
_entity_poly.type
_entity_poly.pdbx_seq_one_letter_code
_entity_poly.pdbx_strand_id
1 'polypeptide(L)'
;MYIDVDNQKTYIATGSKDHIQGNMGITFIHGTAMDHTVWTLASRHFARRGLNILAVDLPGHGRSEGNVIPSIEGMADWVIKALDASNQDKSIIVGHSMGSLVAFDVAARYPDRITSLAMVGTSIPMPVGDVLLDNAKADKHVAKEMVNFWSHSQSAHLGGSQVPGTWMLGKLIRLLERSGPGVIYNDLKACQDYSEGLERSKQIQSPTLLIL
;
A
#
# COMPACT_ATOMS: atom_id res chain seq x y z
N MET A 1 14.57 -0.90 -8.01
CA MET A 1 15.72 -1.69 -7.51
C MET A 1 15.23 -2.96 -6.83
N TYR A 2 16.14 -3.93 -6.60
CA TYR A 2 15.85 -5.08 -5.76
C TYR A 2 16.71 -5.00 -4.51
N ILE A 3 16.12 -5.36 -3.37
CA ILE A 3 16.80 -5.53 -2.08
C ILE A 3 16.48 -6.93 -1.55
N ASP A 4 17.19 -7.37 -0.53
CA ASP A 4 16.87 -8.59 0.21
C ASP A 4 16.19 -8.23 1.53
N VAL A 5 15.01 -8.80 1.79
CA VAL A 5 14.30 -8.68 3.06
C VAL A 5 13.92 -10.09 3.51
N ASP A 6 14.43 -10.53 4.66
CA ASP A 6 14.22 -11.88 5.19
C ASP A 6 14.58 -13.00 4.20
N ASN A 7 15.69 -12.86 3.44
CA ASN A 7 16.13 -13.77 2.38
C ASN A 7 15.14 -13.89 1.21
N GLN A 8 14.31 -12.89 1.00
CA GLN A 8 13.37 -12.80 -0.11
C GLN A 8 13.69 -11.58 -0.97
N LYS A 9 13.74 -11.80 -2.30
CA LYS A 9 14.00 -10.73 -3.24
C LYS A 9 12.80 -9.79 -3.32
N THR A 10 12.99 -8.58 -2.85
CA THR A 10 11.97 -7.54 -2.74
C THR A 10 12.17 -6.46 -3.79
N TYR A 11 11.12 -6.10 -4.51
CA TYR A 11 11.15 -5.02 -5.47
C TYR A 11 10.70 -3.69 -4.87
N ILE A 12 11.48 -2.64 -5.12
CA ILE A 12 11.17 -1.26 -4.75
C ILE A 12 11.30 -0.37 -5.98
N ALA A 13 10.25 0.38 -6.32
CA ALA A 13 10.33 1.42 -7.33
C ALA A 13 10.84 2.72 -6.72
N THR A 14 11.89 3.30 -7.33
CA THR A 14 12.62 4.48 -6.80
C THR A 14 12.26 5.79 -7.50
N GLY A 15 11.16 5.81 -8.27
CA GLY A 15 10.77 6.99 -9.05
C GLY A 15 11.76 7.33 -10.19
N SER A 16 12.56 6.35 -10.63
CA SER A 16 13.60 6.46 -11.66
C SER A 16 14.80 7.34 -11.24
N LYS A 17 15.09 7.36 -9.95
CA LYS A 17 16.30 8.00 -9.38
C LYS A 17 17.01 7.00 -8.46
N ASP A 18 18.33 7.17 -8.36
CA ASP A 18 19.13 6.40 -7.43
C ASP A 18 18.85 6.82 -5.98
N HIS A 19 18.98 5.88 -5.06
CA HIS A 19 18.94 6.15 -3.64
C HIS A 19 20.20 6.93 -3.21
N ILE A 20 20.02 8.03 -2.49
CA ILE A 20 21.12 8.87 -2.01
C ILE A 20 21.15 8.77 -0.48
N GLN A 21 22.23 8.25 0.06
CA GLN A 21 22.39 8.12 1.51
C GLN A 21 22.26 9.47 2.22
N GLY A 22 21.47 9.50 3.28
CA GLY A 22 21.21 10.71 4.08
C GLY A 22 20.08 11.59 3.57
N ASN A 23 19.53 11.35 2.38
CA ASN A 23 18.36 12.07 1.93
C ASN A 23 17.09 11.58 2.65
N MET A 24 16.13 12.50 2.84
CA MET A 24 14.80 12.16 3.37
C MET A 24 14.13 11.11 2.50
N GLY A 25 13.64 10.04 3.13
CA GLY A 25 12.89 8.98 2.47
C GLY A 25 11.38 9.25 2.45
N ILE A 26 10.72 8.76 1.41
CA ILE A 26 9.28 8.63 1.35
C ILE A 26 8.93 7.21 0.91
N THR A 27 8.20 6.50 1.75
CA THR A 27 7.79 5.11 1.53
C THR A 27 6.33 5.05 1.18
N PHE A 28 6.03 4.45 0.03
CA PHE A 28 4.68 4.27 -0.48
C PHE A 28 4.24 2.82 -0.37
N ILE A 29 3.09 2.56 0.26
CA ILE A 29 2.50 1.24 0.47
C ILE A 29 1.19 1.16 -0.31
N HIS A 30 1.09 0.17 -1.20
CA HIS A 30 -0.08 -0.03 -2.06
C HIS A 30 -1.28 -0.62 -1.30
N GLY A 31 -2.46 -0.61 -1.92
CA GLY A 31 -3.68 -1.22 -1.41
C GLY A 31 -3.81 -2.70 -1.77
N THR A 32 -4.93 -3.29 -1.37
CA THR A 32 -5.31 -4.69 -1.59
C THR A 32 -5.07 -5.15 -3.02
N ALA A 33 -4.33 -6.24 -3.17
CA ALA A 33 -4.00 -6.90 -4.45
C ALA A 33 -3.38 -5.99 -5.52
N MET A 34 -2.82 -4.85 -5.12
CA MET A 34 -2.14 -3.89 -5.99
C MET A 34 -0.63 -4.12 -5.99
N ASP A 35 0.11 -3.19 -6.60
CA ASP A 35 1.58 -3.14 -6.60
C ASP A 35 2.07 -1.67 -6.63
N HIS A 36 3.39 -1.47 -6.63
CA HIS A 36 4.02 -0.15 -6.68
C HIS A 36 3.54 0.76 -7.81
N THR A 37 2.94 0.22 -8.87
CA THR A 37 2.55 1.02 -10.05
C THR A 37 1.45 2.03 -9.77
N VAL A 38 0.66 1.84 -8.72
CA VAL A 38 -0.33 2.85 -8.27
C VAL A 38 0.35 4.16 -7.85
N TRP A 39 1.61 4.09 -7.43
CA TRP A 39 2.41 5.22 -6.98
C TRP A 39 3.32 5.85 -8.03
N THR A 40 3.26 5.38 -9.29
CA THR A 40 4.22 5.79 -10.35
C THR A 40 4.34 7.31 -10.50
N LEU A 41 3.22 8.03 -10.51
CA LEU A 41 3.23 9.50 -10.69
C LEU A 41 3.76 10.21 -9.44
N ALA A 42 3.29 9.81 -8.26
CA ALA A 42 3.76 10.37 -6.99
C ALA A 42 5.26 10.09 -6.79
N SER A 43 5.70 8.85 -7.03
CA SER A 43 7.11 8.46 -6.95
C SER A 43 8.01 9.35 -7.80
N ARG A 44 7.65 9.55 -9.08
CA ARG A 44 8.41 10.42 -9.99
C ARG A 44 8.39 11.89 -9.56
N HIS A 45 7.25 12.35 -9.04
CA HIS A 45 7.09 13.73 -8.59
C HIS A 45 8.04 14.05 -7.43
N PHE A 46 8.06 13.19 -6.40
CA PHE A 46 8.90 13.41 -5.21
C PHE A 46 10.38 13.08 -5.47
N ALA A 47 10.69 12.09 -6.30
CA ALA A 47 12.07 11.80 -6.70
C ALA A 47 12.73 13.00 -7.40
N ARG A 48 12.00 13.74 -8.25
CA ARG A 48 12.49 14.97 -8.89
C ARG A 48 12.77 16.11 -7.90
N ARG A 49 12.22 16.04 -6.69
CA ARG A 49 12.44 16.98 -5.59
C ARG A 49 13.55 16.55 -4.63
N GLY A 50 14.26 15.48 -4.97
CA GLY A 50 15.43 15.03 -4.21
C GLY A 50 15.13 14.10 -3.05
N LEU A 51 13.89 13.56 -2.92
CA LEU A 51 13.59 12.57 -1.91
C LEU A 51 13.97 11.16 -2.41
N ASN A 52 14.41 10.33 -1.48
CA ASN A 52 14.53 8.89 -1.71
C ASN A 52 13.15 8.26 -1.76
N ILE A 53 12.86 7.52 -2.82
CA ILE A 53 11.55 6.90 -3.00
C ILE A 53 11.66 5.39 -2.79
N LEU A 54 10.77 4.87 -1.93
CA LEU A 54 10.60 3.46 -1.67
C LEU A 54 9.13 3.08 -1.91
N ALA A 55 8.72 2.98 -3.17
CA ALA A 55 7.40 2.44 -3.49
C ALA A 55 7.52 0.91 -3.52
N VAL A 56 7.12 0.28 -2.42
CA VAL A 56 7.35 -1.15 -2.17
C VAL A 56 6.30 -2.02 -2.87
N ASP A 57 6.72 -3.17 -3.36
CA ASP A 57 5.83 -4.31 -3.56
C ASP A 57 5.90 -5.17 -2.29
N LEU A 58 4.79 -5.33 -1.59
CA LEU A 58 4.71 -6.21 -0.42
C LEU A 58 5.01 -7.67 -0.83
N PRO A 59 5.43 -8.55 0.10
CA PRO A 59 5.63 -9.97 -0.20
C PRO A 59 4.41 -10.60 -0.88
N GLY A 60 4.65 -11.37 -1.95
CA GLY A 60 3.59 -11.98 -2.77
C GLY A 60 2.87 -11.02 -3.71
N HIS A 61 3.30 -9.75 -3.79
CA HIS A 61 2.73 -8.75 -4.68
C HIS A 61 3.73 -8.27 -5.75
N GLY A 62 3.20 -7.85 -6.89
CA GLY A 62 3.95 -7.22 -7.96
C GLY A 62 5.16 -8.03 -8.42
N ARG A 63 6.36 -7.55 -8.10
CA ARG A 63 7.65 -8.16 -8.45
C ARG A 63 8.41 -8.71 -7.26
N SER A 64 7.85 -8.61 -6.06
CA SER A 64 8.44 -9.15 -4.84
C SER A 64 8.17 -10.63 -4.72
N GLU A 65 9.18 -11.36 -4.25
CA GLU A 65 9.07 -12.77 -3.90
C GLU A 65 8.43 -12.95 -2.51
N GLY A 66 8.24 -14.19 -2.11
CA GLY A 66 7.72 -14.57 -0.81
C GLY A 66 6.20 -14.77 -0.79
N ASN A 67 5.73 -15.21 0.36
CA ASN A 67 4.31 -15.40 0.61
C ASN A 67 3.66 -14.10 1.10
N VAL A 68 2.39 -13.92 0.80
CA VAL A 68 1.60 -12.82 1.36
C VAL A 68 1.60 -12.87 2.89
N ILE A 69 1.65 -11.71 3.51
CA ILE A 69 1.62 -11.57 4.97
C ILE A 69 0.16 -11.46 5.42
N PRO A 70 -0.29 -12.29 6.40
CA PRO A 70 -1.71 -12.42 6.71
C PRO A 70 -2.27 -11.35 7.66
N SER A 71 -1.47 -10.39 8.13
CA SER A 71 -1.92 -9.36 9.08
C SER A 71 -1.32 -8.00 8.78
N ILE A 72 -2.03 -6.93 9.13
CA ILE A 72 -1.56 -5.54 9.02
C ILE A 72 -0.31 -5.33 9.84
N GLU A 73 -0.27 -5.86 11.06
CA GLU A 73 0.88 -5.76 11.97
C GLU A 73 2.13 -6.43 11.39
N GLY A 74 1.96 -7.62 10.79
CA GLY A 74 3.06 -8.32 10.12
C GLY A 74 3.58 -7.58 8.89
N MET A 75 2.67 -6.97 8.10
CA MET A 75 3.07 -6.11 6.98
C MET A 75 3.82 -4.87 7.48
N ALA A 76 3.39 -4.27 8.60
CA ALA A 76 4.06 -3.13 9.21
C ALA A 76 5.48 -3.49 9.69
N ASP A 77 5.65 -4.64 10.34
CA ASP A 77 6.97 -5.14 10.74
C ASP A 77 7.89 -5.36 9.54
N TRP A 78 7.32 -5.91 8.45
CA TRP A 78 8.05 -6.12 7.21
C TRP A 78 8.47 -4.78 6.56
N VAL A 79 7.63 -3.74 6.61
CA VAL A 79 7.99 -2.40 6.09
C VAL A 79 9.21 -1.83 6.82
N ILE A 80 9.31 -2.01 8.13
CA ILE A 80 10.49 -1.59 8.90
C ILE A 80 11.75 -2.32 8.43
N LYS A 81 11.67 -3.65 8.20
CA LYS A 81 12.79 -4.42 7.65
C LYS A 81 13.18 -3.93 6.24
N ALA A 82 12.21 -3.56 5.42
CA ALA A 82 12.45 -3.00 4.09
C ALA A 82 13.16 -1.63 4.15
N LEU A 83 12.82 -0.78 5.14
CA LEU A 83 13.54 0.46 5.43
C LEU A 83 15.00 0.16 5.80
N ASP A 84 15.22 -0.80 6.72
CA ASP A 84 16.57 -1.19 7.17
C ASP A 84 17.41 -1.72 6.01
N ALA A 85 16.86 -2.63 5.21
CA ALA A 85 17.53 -3.19 4.04
C ALA A 85 17.81 -2.15 2.93
N SER A 86 17.07 -1.04 2.95
CA SER A 86 17.27 0.10 2.04
C SER A 86 18.21 1.17 2.61
N ASN A 87 18.79 0.98 3.81
CA ASN A 87 19.56 1.98 4.54
C ASN A 87 18.80 3.31 4.74
N GLN A 88 17.49 3.23 4.92
CA GLN A 88 16.63 4.37 5.18
C GLN A 88 16.25 4.42 6.68
N ASP A 89 16.96 5.21 7.45
CA ASP A 89 16.76 5.31 8.90
C ASP A 89 15.36 5.85 9.25
N LYS A 90 14.96 6.96 8.64
CA LYS A 90 13.63 7.58 8.82
C LYS A 90 12.95 7.83 7.50
N SER A 91 11.61 7.74 7.49
CA SER A 91 10.83 7.95 6.28
C SER A 91 9.52 8.71 6.56
N ILE A 92 9.06 9.47 5.57
CA ILE A 92 7.65 9.82 5.44
C ILE A 92 6.95 8.55 4.97
N ILE A 93 5.87 8.14 5.62
CA ILE A 93 5.12 6.95 5.22
C ILE A 93 3.78 7.31 4.63
N VAL A 94 3.46 6.73 3.48
CA VAL A 94 2.23 6.98 2.72
C VAL A 94 1.59 5.65 2.36
N GLY A 95 0.35 5.46 2.77
CA GLY A 95 -0.40 4.24 2.46
C GLY A 95 -1.75 4.52 1.81
N HIS A 96 -2.16 3.63 0.91
CA HIS A 96 -3.47 3.67 0.26
C HIS A 96 -4.31 2.45 0.65
N SER A 97 -5.58 2.67 1.05
CA SER A 97 -6.50 1.58 1.40
C SER A 97 -5.88 0.64 2.46
N MET A 98 -5.74 -0.67 2.21
CA MET A 98 -5.00 -1.58 3.09
C MET A 98 -3.64 -1.02 3.49
N GLY A 99 -2.87 -0.49 2.55
CA GLY A 99 -1.57 0.14 2.82
C GLY A 99 -1.66 1.32 3.78
N SER A 100 -2.83 1.98 3.90
CA SER A 100 -3.03 3.04 4.88
C SER A 100 -3.10 2.51 6.32
N LEU A 101 -3.68 1.33 6.53
CA LEU A 101 -3.66 0.64 7.81
C LEU A 101 -2.24 0.20 8.18
N VAL A 102 -1.50 -0.33 7.20
CA VAL A 102 -0.08 -0.69 7.38
C VAL A 102 0.75 0.54 7.76
N ALA A 103 0.62 1.64 7.00
CA ALA A 103 1.34 2.88 7.28
C ALA A 103 1.00 3.45 8.67
N PHE A 104 -0.28 3.38 9.04
CA PHE A 104 -0.77 3.79 10.34
C PHE A 104 -0.17 2.94 11.47
N ASP A 105 -0.17 1.62 11.33
CA ASP A 105 0.38 0.70 12.34
C ASP A 105 1.91 0.86 12.48
N VAL A 106 2.63 1.10 11.36
CA VAL A 106 4.05 1.48 11.38
C VAL A 106 4.26 2.77 12.18
N ALA A 107 3.49 3.82 11.91
CA ALA A 107 3.66 5.11 12.57
C ALA A 107 3.33 5.05 14.08
N ALA A 108 2.41 4.19 14.48
CA ALA A 108 2.05 3.98 15.88
C ALA A 108 3.13 3.19 16.65
N ARG A 109 3.60 2.07 16.08
CA ARG A 109 4.52 1.17 16.78
C ARG A 109 6.00 1.55 16.65
N TYR A 110 6.34 2.31 15.61
CA TYR A 110 7.73 2.69 15.31
C TYR A 110 7.84 4.22 15.11
N PRO A 111 7.40 5.05 16.10
CA PRO A 111 7.32 6.51 15.94
C PRO A 111 8.68 7.15 15.63
N ASP A 112 9.78 6.60 16.13
CA ASP A 112 11.14 7.10 15.89
C ASP A 112 11.61 6.92 14.44
N ARG A 113 10.96 6.05 13.68
CA ARG A 113 11.28 5.73 12.27
C ARG A 113 10.46 6.58 11.28
N ILE A 114 9.40 7.27 11.75
CA ILE A 114 8.43 7.94 10.89
C ILE A 114 8.42 9.43 11.18
N THR A 115 8.73 10.22 10.16
CA THR A 115 8.73 11.69 10.25
C THR A 115 7.37 12.32 9.97
N SER A 116 6.55 11.66 9.12
CA SER A 116 5.18 12.08 8.80
C SER A 116 4.39 10.90 8.24
N LEU A 117 3.08 10.92 8.45
CA LEU A 117 2.13 9.89 7.98
C LEU A 117 1.15 10.51 6.97
N ALA A 118 0.90 9.85 5.85
CA ALA A 118 -0.23 10.17 4.98
C ALA A 118 -1.07 8.91 4.70
N MET A 119 -2.37 9.02 4.92
CA MET A 119 -3.34 7.94 4.74
C MET A 119 -4.33 8.33 3.64
N VAL A 120 -4.38 7.51 2.58
CA VAL A 120 -5.20 7.78 1.39
C VAL A 120 -6.31 6.73 1.29
N GLY A 121 -7.56 7.17 1.25
CA GLY A 121 -8.71 6.27 1.15
C GLY A 121 -8.77 5.29 2.32
N THR A 122 -8.74 5.81 3.55
CA THR A 122 -8.65 5.03 4.79
C THR A 122 -9.96 4.95 5.55
N SER A 123 -10.11 3.89 6.33
CA SER A 123 -11.13 3.73 7.37
C SER A 123 -10.56 2.93 8.53
N ILE A 124 -10.86 3.31 9.77
CA ILE A 124 -10.48 2.56 10.97
C ILE A 124 -11.69 2.49 11.91
N PRO A 125 -12.29 1.30 12.11
CA PRO A 125 -11.97 0.02 11.47
C PRO A 125 -12.25 0.03 9.96
N MET A 126 -11.72 -0.98 9.23
CA MET A 126 -11.95 -1.17 7.80
C MET A 126 -12.71 -2.49 7.56
N PRO A 127 -14.03 -2.50 7.81
CA PRO A 127 -14.82 -3.71 7.64
C PRO A 127 -14.96 -4.06 6.16
N VAL A 128 -14.93 -5.36 5.88
CA VAL A 128 -15.12 -5.92 4.53
C VAL A 128 -16.41 -6.73 4.53
N GLY A 129 -17.31 -6.44 3.58
CA GLY A 129 -18.58 -7.16 3.48
C GLY A 129 -18.40 -8.64 3.15
N ASP A 130 -19.22 -9.50 3.78
CA ASP A 130 -19.14 -10.96 3.68
C ASP A 130 -19.18 -11.44 2.22
N VAL A 131 -20.02 -10.85 1.39
CA VAL A 131 -20.14 -11.22 -0.03
C VAL A 131 -18.80 -11.01 -0.77
N LEU A 132 -18.07 -9.95 -0.46
CA LEU A 132 -16.75 -9.71 -1.06
C LEU A 132 -15.73 -10.72 -0.54
N LEU A 133 -15.70 -10.97 0.77
CA LEU A 133 -14.78 -11.94 1.36
C LEU A 133 -15.02 -13.37 0.83
N ASP A 134 -16.26 -13.81 0.72
CA ASP A 134 -16.61 -15.14 0.20
C ASP A 134 -16.18 -15.32 -1.26
N ASN A 135 -16.42 -14.31 -2.10
CA ASN A 135 -15.99 -14.36 -3.50
C ASN A 135 -14.45 -14.31 -3.62
N ALA A 136 -13.78 -13.51 -2.78
CA ALA A 136 -12.33 -13.44 -2.74
C ALA A 136 -11.72 -14.76 -2.25
N LYS A 137 -12.29 -15.39 -1.21
CA LYS A 137 -11.89 -16.71 -0.70
C LYS A 137 -12.00 -17.80 -1.74
N ALA A 138 -13.03 -17.74 -2.58
CA ALA A 138 -13.25 -18.66 -3.68
C ALA A 138 -12.43 -18.29 -4.95
N ASP A 139 -11.56 -17.30 -4.87
CA ASP A 139 -10.74 -16.73 -5.96
C ASP A 139 -11.55 -16.40 -7.23
N LYS A 140 -12.79 -15.97 -7.05
CA LYS A 140 -13.67 -15.61 -8.17
C LYS A 140 -13.32 -14.23 -8.71
N HIS A 141 -13.30 -14.08 -10.03
CA HIS A 141 -13.04 -12.80 -10.71
C HIS A 141 -13.96 -11.67 -10.26
N VAL A 142 -15.21 -11.99 -9.91
CA VAL A 142 -16.18 -11.02 -9.41
C VAL A 142 -15.71 -10.27 -8.16
N ALA A 143 -14.86 -10.86 -7.33
CA ALA A 143 -14.28 -10.13 -6.20
C ALA A 143 -13.42 -8.94 -6.66
N LYS A 144 -12.65 -9.11 -7.73
CA LYS A 144 -11.85 -8.04 -8.34
C LYS A 144 -12.74 -6.96 -8.96
N GLU A 145 -13.83 -7.36 -9.59
CA GLU A 145 -14.83 -6.44 -10.13
C GLU A 145 -15.52 -5.63 -9.04
N MET A 146 -15.89 -6.26 -7.91
CA MET A 146 -16.48 -5.58 -6.75
C MET A 146 -15.52 -4.56 -6.16
N VAL A 147 -14.25 -4.92 -5.93
CA VAL A 147 -13.23 -3.99 -5.45
C VAL A 147 -13.08 -2.83 -6.43
N ASN A 148 -12.97 -3.11 -7.72
CA ASN A 148 -12.84 -2.09 -8.75
C ASN A 148 -14.04 -1.14 -8.78
N PHE A 149 -15.25 -1.68 -8.72
CA PHE A 149 -16.48 -0.90 -8.76
C PHE A 149 -16.61 0.01 -7.53
N TRP A 150 -16.43 -0.52 -6.33
CA TRP A 150 -16.62 0.24 -5.09
C TRP A 150 -15.51 1.21 -4.76
N SER A 151 -14.33 1.04 -5.36
CA SER A 151 -13.18 1.94 -5.17
C SER A 151 -13.28 3.25 -5.98
N HIS A 152 -14.31 3.43 -6.78
CA HIS A 152 -14.46 4.60 -7.64
C HIS A 152 -15.77 5.34 -7.40
N SER A 153 -15.74 6.66 -7.55
CA SER A 153 -16.94 7.49 -7.50
C SER A 153 -17.85 7.22 -8.72
N GLN A 154 -19.14 7.50 -8.59
CA GLN A 154 -20.08 7.38 -9.71
C GLN A 154 -19.64 8.15 -10.96
N SER A 155 -19.05 9.33 -10.81
CA SER A 155 -18.54 10.12 -11.93
C SER A 155 -17.43 9.40 -12.69
N ALA A 156 -16.56 8.66 -12.00
CA ALA A 156 -15.51 7.86 -12.64
C ALA A 156 -16.08 6.71 -13.48
N HIS A 157 -17.21 6.11 -13.05
CA HIS A 157 -17.91 5.07 -13.82
C HIS A 157 -18.48 5.59 -15.14
N LEU A 158 -18.86 6.86 -15.18
CA LEU A 158 -19.42 7.52 -16.36
C LEU A 158 -18.37 8.22 -17.23
N GLY A 159 -17.08 7.94 -17.01
CA GLY A 159 -15.99 8.56 -17.77
C GLY A 159 -15.63 9.98 -17.31
N GLY A 160 -16.14 10.42 -16.17
CA GLY A 160 -15.89 11.75 -15.58
C GLY A 160 -14.52 11.89 -14.89
N SER A 161 -13.48 11.21 -15.40
CA SER A 161 -12.12 11.37 -14.90
C SER A 161 -11.59 12.77 -15.18
N GLN A 162 -11.01 13.42 -14.17
CA GLN A 162 -10.32 14.71 -14.34
C GLN A 162 -9.01 14.58 -15.13
N VAL A 163 -8.54 13.35 -15.36
CA VAL A 163 -7.34 13.05 -16.14
C VAL A 163 -7.76 12.59 -17.54
N PRO A 164 -7.69 13.45 -18.56
CA PRO A 164 -8.11 13.10 -19.93
C PRO A 164 -7.35 11.89 -20.46
N GLY A 165 -8.07 11.02 -21.20
CA GLY A 165 -7.48 9.83 -21.83
C GLY A 165 -7.12 8.70 -20.88
N THR A 166 -7.49 8.78 -19.60
CA THR A 166 -7.25 7.72 -18.63
C THR A 166 -8.55 6.99 -18.28
N TRP A 167 -8.60 5.70 -18.60
CA TRP A 167 -9.69 4.84 -18.16
C TRP A 167 -9.35 4.24 -16.79
N MET A 168 -9.82 4.90 -15.72
CA MET A 168 -9.46 4.56 -14.34
C MET A 168 -9.89 3.15 -13.97
N LEU A 169 -11.15 2.77 -14.22
CA LEU A 169 -11.65 1.43 -13.90
C LEU A 169 -10.87 0.33 -14.67
N GLY A 170 -10.60 0.55 -15.94
CA GLY A 170 -9.83 -0.41 -16.72
C GLY A 170 -8.40 -0.58 -16.23
N LYS A 171 -7.79 0.48 -15.72
CA LYS A 171 -6.47 0.39 -15.10
C LYS A 171 -6.49 -0.45 -13.84
N LEU A 172 -7.44 -0.19 -12.93
CA LEU A 172 -7.49 -0.91 -11.66
C LEU A 172 -7.84 -2.39 -11.88
N ILE A 173 -8.84 -2.72 -12.71
CA ILE A 173 -9.17 -4.13 -12.94
C ILE A 173 -7.99 -4.92 -13.51
N ARG A 174 -7.24 -4.34 -14.46
CA ARG A 174 -6.03 -4.97 -15.02
C ARG A 174 -4.91 -5.13 -14.00
N LEU A 175 -4.80 -4.22 -13.04
CA LEU A 175 -3.86 -4.34 -11.94
C LEU A 175 -4.26 -5.49 -11.01
N LEU A 176 -5.53 -5.54 -10.58
CA LEU A 176 -6.05 -6.61 -9.73
C LEU A 176 -5.95 -8.00 -10.38
N GLU A 177 -6.14 -8.10 -11.71
CA GLU A 177 -6.01 -9.35 -12.47
C GLU A 177 -4.58 -9.90 -12.47
N ARG A 178 -3.57 -9.06 -12.25
CA ARG A 178 -2.17 -9.48 -12.16
C ARG A 178 -1.80 -10.08 -10.80
N SER A 179 -2.61 -9.87 -9.77
CA SER A 179 -2.38 -10.45 -8.46
C SER A 179 -2.50 -11.98 -8.52
N GLY A 180 -1.64 -12.67 -7.75
CA GLY A 180 -1.66 -14.12 -7.64
C GLY A 180 -2.95 -14.67 -6.98
N PRO A 181 -3.20 -15.98 -7.10
CA PRO A 181 -4.32 -16.62 -6.42
C PRO A 181 -4.27 -16.38 -4.91
N GLY A 182 -5.43 -16.13 -4.29
CA GLY A 182 -5.58 -15.93 -2.85
C GLY A 182 -5.08 -14.58 -2.32
N VAL A 183 -4.32 -13.79 -3.08
CA VAL A 183 -3.77 -12.50 -2.62
C VAL A 183 -4.88 -11.54 -2.19
N ILE A 184 -5.91 -11.37 -3.03
CA ILE A 184 -7.02 -10.47 -2.71
C ILE A 184 -7.76 -10.87 -1.43
N TYR A 185 -7.96 -12.18 -1.20
CA TYR A 185 -8.58 -12.67 0.02
C TYR A 185 -7.72 -12.39 1.25
N ASN A 186 -6.41 -12.70 1.18
CA ASN A 186 -5.47 -12.45 2.26
C ASN A 186 -5.51 -10.99 2.71
N ASP A 187 -5.44 -10.08 1.77
CA ASP A 187 -5.38 -8.64 2.02
C ASP A 187 -6.69 -8.09 2.62
N LEU A 188 -7.82 -8.49 2.03
CA LEU A 188 -9.14 -8.10 2.56
C LEU A 188 -9.35 -8.67 3.96
N LYS A 189 -8.93 -9.90 4.20
CA LYS A 189 -9.02 -10.54 5.53
C LYS A 189 -8.13 -9.83 6.55
N ALA A 190 -6.91 -9.45 6.18
CA ALA A 190 -6.02 -8.67 7.04
C ALA A 190 -6.65 -7.32 7.43
N CYS A 191 -7.32 -6.62 6.50
CA CYS A 191 -8.07 -5.40 6.80
C CYS A 191 -9.23 -5.65 7.76
N GLN A 192 -10.02 -6.69 7.50
CA GLN A 192 -11.17 -7.08 8.33
C GLN A 192 -10.78 -7.42 9.77
N ASP A 193 -9.64 -8.10 9.94
CA ASP A 193 -9.19 -8.59 11.24
C ASP A 193 -8.43 -7.54 12.06
N TYR A 194 -8.02 -6.43 11.45
CA TYR A 194 -7.28 -5.38 12.15
C TYR A 194 -8.16 -4.63 13.16
N SER A 195 -8.05 -5.00 14.43
CA SER A 195 -8.86 -4.49 15.54
C SER A 195 -8.19 -3.42 16.39
N GLU A 196 -6.85 -3.37 16.38
CA GLU A 196 -6.05 -2.52 17.28
C GLU A 196 -6.07 -1.02 16.90
N GLY A 197 -6.68 -0.65 15.78
CA GLY A 197 -6.56 0.68 15.20
C GLY A 197 -6.91 1.83 16.14
N LEU A 198 -7.99 1.72 16.93
CA LEU A 198 -8.40 2.79 17.86
C LEU A 198 -7.40 2.98 19.01
N GLU A 199 -6.83 1.90 19.54
CA GLU A 199 -5.80 2.00 20.58
C GLU A 199 -4.47 2.52 20.00
N ARG A 200 -4.09 2.08 18.81
CA ARG A 200 -2.91 2.55 18.08
C ARG A 200 -2.97 4.04 17.76
N SER A 201 -4.16 4.61 17.54
CA SER A 201 -4.31 6.04 17.24
C SER A 201 -3.73 6.94 18.34
N LYS A 202 -3.75 6.51 19.58
CA LYS A 202 -3.20 7.23 20.75
C LYS A 202 -1.67 7.26 20.75
N GLN A 203 -1.02 6.41 19.96
CA GLN A 203 0.43 6.27 19.88
C GLN A 203 1.05 7.08 18.73
N ILE A 204 0.24 7.62 17.82
CA ILE A 204 0.71 8.42 16.68
C ILE A 204 1.31 9.73 17.19
N GLN A 205 2.59 9.95 16.89
CA GLN A 205 3.33 11.16 17.25
C GLN A 205 3.66 12.04 16.04
N SER A 206 3.66 11.46 14.87
CA SER A 206 4.02 12.17 13.63
C SER A 206 2.88 13.03 13.10
N PRO A 207 3.17 14.17 12.44
CA PRO A 207 2.20 14.91 11.65
C PRO A 207 1.48 13.98 10.66
N THR A 208 0.14 14.05 10.65
CA THR A 208 -0.69 13.12 9.88
C THR A 208 -1.58 13.86 8.89
N LEU A 209 -1.57 13.43 7.63
CA LEU A 209 -2.45 13.88 6.56
C LEU A 209 -3.47 12.78 6.22
N LEU A 210 -4.74 13.12 6.21
CA LEU A 210 -5.83 12.26 5.72
C LEU A 210 -6.32 12.76 4.37
N ILE A 211 -6.42 11.86 3.40
CA ILE A 211 -6.98 12.10 2.06
C ILE A 211 -8.12 11.09 1.88
N LEU A 212 -9.37 11.57 1.97
CA LEU A 212 -10.59 10.75 1.96
C LEU A 212 -11.38 10.95 0.67
#